data_3042bd6bb01aaa211003097a0b64cc80
#
_entry.id   3042bd6bb01aaa211003097a0b64cc80
#
_cell.length_a   1.000
_cell.length_b   1.000
_cell.length_c   1.000
_cell.angle_alpha   90.00
_cell.angle_beta   90.00
_cell.angle_gamma   90.00
#
_symmetry.space_group_name_H-M   'P 1'
#
loop_
_entity.id
_entity.type
_entity.pdbx_description
1 polymer ?
#
loop_
_entity_poly.entity_id
_entity_poly.type
_entity_poly.pdbx_seq_one_letter_code
_entity_poly.pdbx_strand_id
1 'polypeptide(L)'
;THNQIPGELAISTHKLRVAGTQYKLESTSQAKGFLALLYSGQLTQKSEGLVDSQLGLTPLYYAEQRGKKPVAESMLNAETQRVLFKRNGESAPYEQGLQDRLSMIYQLSARLRCNGNLAVGDTLALRVMSTGRLSNEVFTLLKKEDVNLNFGQGERRLNTLQFETKPEEPGDEIVRIWYAKDLNWQPVKIQIQDAEGKALTQTLIGMGKPQP
;
A
#
# COMPACT_ATOMS: atom_id res chain seq x y z
N THR A 1 21.63 -7.16 -18.40
CA THR A 1 21.95 -5.71 -18.28
C THR A 1 20.66 -4.97 -17.98
N HIS A 2 20.46 -4.64 -16.70
CA HIS A 2 19.37 -3.77 -16.29
C HIS A 2 19.74 -2.35 -16.72
N ASN A 3 18.99 -1.80 -17.66
CA ASN A 3 19.06 -0.37 -17.95
C ASN A 3 18.63 0.39 -16.70
N GLN A 4 19.55 1.07 -16.04
CA GLN A 4 19.23 1.99 -14.96
C GLN A 4 18.41 3.15 -15.54
N ILE A 5 17.17 3.28 -15.10
CA ILE A 5 16.35 4.46 -15.41
C ILE A 5 16.96 5.62 -14.60
N PRO A 6 17.37 6.74 -15.25
CA PRO A 6 17.87 7.89 -14.51
C PRO A 6 16.84 8.36 -13.48
N GLY A 7 17.21 8.41 -12.21
CA GLY A 7 16.32 8.79 -11.11
C GLY A 7 15.68 7.64 -10.35
N GLU A 8 16.02 6.37 -10.62
CA GLU A 8 15.53 5.23 -9.83
C GLU A 8 16.18 5.25 -8.43
N LEU A 9 15.36 5.57 -7.42
CA LEU A 9 15.81 5.72 -6.04
C LEU A 9 15.64 4.44 -5.22
N ALA A 10 14.69 3.58 -5.58
CA ALA A 10 14.42 2.31 -4.92
C ALA A 10 13.67 1.34 -5.85
N ILE A 11 13.77 0.05 -5.57
CA ILE A 11 12.88 -0.98 -6.14
C ILE A 11 12.03 -1.55 -5.02
N SER A 12 10.72 -1.62 -5.28
CA SER A 12 9.75 -2.30 -4.41
C SER A 12 9.18 -3.52 -5.13
N THR A 13 9.12 -4.64 -4.41
CA THR A 13 8.47 -5.87 -4.89
C THR A 13 7.30 -6.18 -3.97
N HIS A 14 6.11 -6.30 -4.55
CA HIS A 14 4.91 -6.72 -3.82
C HIS A 14 4.52 -8.12 -4.27
N LYS A 15 4.21 -9.00 -3.31
CA LYS A 15 3.78 -10.38 -3.54
C LYS A 15 2.49 -10.63 -2.77
N LEU A 16 1.39 -10.83 -3.49
CA LEU A 16 0.12 -11.27 -2.91
C LEU A 16 -0.08 -12.75 -3.24
N ARG A 17 -0.28 -13.55 -2.21
CA ARG A 17 -0.68 -14.96 -2.31
C ARG A 17 -2.02 -15.13 -1.64
N VAL A 18 -2.90 -15.89 -2.27
CA VAL A 18 -4.21 -16.26 -1.73
C VAL A 18 -4.30 -17.77 -1.75
N ALA A 19 -4.64 -18.38 -0.60
CA ALA A 19 -4.83 -19.81 -0.43
C ALA A 19 -6.13 -20.03 0.33
N GLY A 20 -7.16 -20.49 -0.38
CA GLY A 20 -8.52 -20.57 0.18
C GLY A 20 -9.01 -19.20 0.64
N THR A 21 -9.35 -19.08 1.91
CA THR A 21 -9.81 -17.83 2.54
C THR A 21 -8.69 -17.03 3.20
N GLN A 22 -7.43 -17.44 3.05
CA GLN A 22 -6.29 -16.75 3.65
C GLN A 22 -5.50 -15.98 2.60
N TYR A 23 -4.94 -14.84 2.98
CA TYR A 23 -3.97 -14.13 2.15
C TYR A 23 -2.68 -13.85 2.92
N LYS A 24 -1.63 -13.73 2.14
CA LYS A 24 -0.33 -13.22 2.58
C LYS A 24 0.16 -12.21 1.55
N LEU A 25 0.39 -10.99 2.00
CA LEU A 25 0.89 -9.88 1.21
C LEU A 25 2.23 -9.43 1.79
N GLU A 26 3.24 -9.42 0.95
CA GLU A 26 4.59 -9.00 1.32
C GLU A 26 5.03 -7.86 0.41
N SER A 27 5.63 -6.83 0.99
CA SER A 27 6.31 -5.75 0.27
C SER A 27 7.75 -5.65 0.75
N THR A 28 8.65 -5.58 -0.21
CA THR A 28 10.07 -5.40 0.04
C THR A 28 10.56 -4.24 -0.80
N SER A 29 11.06 -3.19 -0.16
CA SER A 29 11.61 -2.00 -0.80
C SER A 29 13.09 -1.88 -0.47
N GLN A 30 13.93 -1.69 -1.47
CA GLN A 30 15.37 -1.54 -1.32
C GLN A 30 15.84 -0.28 -2.04
N ALA A 31 16.53 0.58 -1.32
CA ALA A 31 17.17 1.77 -1.90
C ALA A 31 18.25 1.37 -2.91
N LYS A 32 18.42 2.17 -3.97
CA LYS A 32 19.43 1.98 -5.01
C LYS A 32 20.31 3.22 -5.19
N GLY A 33 21.41 3.04 -5.91
CA GLY A 33 22.34 4.13 -6.25
C GLY A 33 22.88 4.85 -5.03
N PHE A 34 22.97 6.17 -5.09
CA PHE A 34 23.49 7.01 -4.01
C PHE A 34 22.66 6.89 -2.71
N LEU A 35 21.34 6.69 -2.79
CA LEU A 35 20.50 6.52 -1.61
C LEU A 35 20.78 5.22 -0.86
N ALA A 36 21.31 4.19 -1.50
CA ALA A 36 21.73 2.96 -0.82
C ALA A 36 22.88 3.19 0.17
N LEU A 37 23.67 4.25 -0.05
CA LEU A 37 24.76 4.67 0.86
C LEU A 37 24.21 5.43 2.07
N LEU A 38 23.14 6.21 1.87
CA LEU A 38 22.52 7.02 2.93
C LEU A 38 21.48 6.23 3.74
N TYR A 39 20.73 5.37 3.08
CA TYR A 39 19.69 4.53 3.67
C TYR A 39 20.09 3.05 3.53
N SER A 40 21.08 2.63 4.31
CA SER A 40 21.50 1.22 4.37
C SER A 40 20.40 0.39 5.02
N GLY A 41 19.46 -0.08 4.21
CA GLY A 41 18.45 -0.99 4.74
C GLY A 41 17.27 -1.17 3.78
N GLN A 42 16.73 -2.36 3.89
CA GLN A 42 15.53 -2.79 3.22
C GLN A 42 14.33 -2.46 4.11
N LEU A 43 13.26 -1.92 3.53
CA LEU A 43 11.96 -1.88 4.19
C LEU A 43 11.21 -3.15 3.80
N THR A 44 10.86 -3.96 4.79
CA THR A 44 9.98 -5.12 4.60
C THR A 44 8.68 -4.88 5.33
N GLN A 45 7.56 -5.11 4.65
CA GLN A 45 6.22 -5.07 5.23
C GLN A 45 5.52 -6.39 4.94
N LYS A 46 4.74 -6.86 5.91
CA LYS A 46 3.90 -8.07 5.79
C LYS A 46 2.52 -7.78 6.29
N SER A 47 1.53 -8.29 5.56
CA SER A 47 0.12 -8.27 5.95
C SER A 47 -0.43 -9.67 5.72
N GLU A 48 -0.99 -10.26 6.76
CA GLU A 48 -1.56 -11.60 6.70
C GLU A 48 -2.97 -11.57 7.30
N GLY A 49 -3.88 -12.34 6.73
CA GLY A 49 -5.26 -12.33 7.20
C GLY A 49 -6.20 -13.13 6.31
N LEU A 50 -7.45 -12.73 6.30
CA LEU A 50 -8.52 -13.38 5.56
C LEU A 50 -8.88 -12.58 4.31
N VAL A 51 -9.34 -13.30 3.30
CA VAL A 51 -9.95 -12.71 2.09
C VAL A 51 -11.37 -13.24 1.95
N ASP A 52 -12.28 -12.32 1.73
CA ASP A 52 -13.69 -12.56 1.53
C ASP A 52 -14.16 -11.90 0.24
N SER A 53 -15.12 -12.52 -0.45
CA SER A 53 -15.63 -12.01 -1.73
C SER A 53 -16.41 -10.69 -1.60
N GLN A 54 -16.97 -10.40 -0.42
CA GLN A 54 -17.77 -9.20 -0.16
C GLN A 54 -16.96 -8.13 0.57
N LEU A 55 -16.18 -8.53 1.59
CA LEU A 55 -15.40 -7.61 2.44
C LEU A 55 -14.02 -7.31 1.87
N GLY A 56 -13.50 -8.14 0.96
CA GLY A 56 -12.13 -8.05 0.46
C GLY A 56 -11.12 -8.55 1.47
N LEU A 57 -10.07 -7.78 1.74
CA LEU A 57 -9.01 -8.14 2.67
C LEU A 57 -9.39 -7.78 4.11
N THR A 58 -9.14 -8.71 5.04
CA THR A 58 -9.28 -8.51 6.49
C THR A 58 -7.96 -8.88 7.15
N PRO A 59 -7.07 -7.92 7.40
CA PRO A 59 -5.78 -8.19 8.02
C PRO A 59 -5.94 -8.57 9.50
N LEU A 60 -5.26 -9.65 9.87
CA LEU A 60 -5.16 -10.13 11.26
C LEU A 60 -3.78 -9.84 11.86
N TYR A 61 -2.78 -9.68 11.01
CA TYR A 61 -1.39 -9.42 11.39
C TYR A 61 -0.75 -8.45 10.41
N TYR A 62 -0.03 -7.47 10.94
CA TYR A 62 0.80 -6.54 10.19
C TYR A 62 2.17 -6.41 10.84
N ALA A 63 3.22 -6.42 10.04
CA ALA A 63 4.58 -6.22 10.49
C ALA A 63 5.36 -5.29 9.55
N GLU A 64 6.26 -4.52 10.15
CA GLU A 64 7.21 -3.66 9.43
C GLU A 64 8.61 -3.82 10.01
N GLN A 65 9.61 -3.94 9.14
CA GLN A 65 11.01 -3.94 9.51
C GLN A 65 11.81 -3.00 8.62
N ARG A 66 12.57 -2.09 9.22
CA ARG A 66 13.46 -1.14 8.54
C ARG A 66 14.92 -1.50 8.80
N GLY A 67 15.58 -2.02 7.78
CA GLY A 67 16.98 -2.46 7.87
C GLY A 67 17.17 -3.51 8.95
N LYS A 68 18.09 -3.24 9.86
CA LYS A 68 18.41 -4.11 11.01
C LYS A 68 17.62 -3.81 12.28
N LYS A 69 16.66 -2.85 12.22
CA LYS A 69 15.83 -2.53 13.39
C LYS A 69 14.94 -3.73 13.77
N PRO A 70 14.56 -3.86 15.04
CA PRO A 70 13.58 -4.86 15.44
C PRO A 70 12.29 -4.76 14.62
N VAL A 71 11.65 -5.90 14.38
CA VAL A 71 10.35 -5.96 13.72
C VAL A 71 9.31 -5.28 14.60
N ALA A 72 8.58 -4.34 14.06
CA ALA A 72 7.42 -3.74 14.73
C ALA A 72 6.16 -4.43 14.20
N GLU A 73 5.26 -4.84 15.10
CA GLU A 73 4.12 -5.69 14.79
C GLU A 73 2.83 -5.17 15.41
N SER A 74 1.73 -5.45 14.71
CA SER A 74 0.37 -5.27 15.22
C SER A 74 -0.45 -6.51 14.84
N MET A 75 -1.33 -6.94 15.74
CA MET A 75 -2.14 -8.13 15.54
C MET A 75 -3.52 -8.00 16.16
N LEU A 76 -4.51 -8.60 15.51
CA LEU A 76 -5.85 -8.76 16.09
C LEU A 76 -5.83 -9.89 17.12
N ASN A 77 -6.22 -9.58 18.34
CA ASN A 77 -6.59 -10.59 19.32
C ASN A 77 -8.09 -10.90 19.16
N ALA A 78 -8.37 -12.11 18.67
CA ALA A 78 -9.74 -12.53 18.37
C ALA A 78 -10.62 -12.67 19.62
N GLU A 79 -10.05 -13.03 20.78
CA GLU A 79 -10.78 -13.20 22.05
C GLU A 79 -11.27 -11.87 22.61
N THR A 80 -10.39 -10.86 22.60
CA THR A 80 -10.69 -9.55 23.15
C THR A 80 -11.26 -8.59 22.13
N GLN A 81 -11.27 -8.94 20.85
CA GLN A 81 -11.65 -8.08 19.72
C GLN A 81 -10.89 -6.75 19.76
N ARG A 82 -9.57 -6.82 20.00
CA ARG A 82 -8.68 -5.66 20.06
C ARG A 82 -7.46 -5.86 19.17
N VAL A 83 -7.00 -4.79 18.56
CA VAL A 83 -5.69 -4.72 17.90
C VAL A 83 -4.63 -4.43 18.97
N LEU A 84 -3.62 -5.27 19.04
CA LEU A 84 -2.48 -5.12 19.94
C LEU A 84 -1.29 -4.55 19.16
N PHE A 85 -0.69 -3.48 19.67
CA PHE A 85 0.51 -2.85 19.11
C PHE A 85 1.72 -3.27 19.95
N LYS A 86 2.50 -4.24 19.46
CA LYS A 86 3.64 -4.78 20.23
C LYS A 86 4.74 -3.75 20.49
N ARG A 87 4.83 -2.71 19.66
CA ARG A 87 5.86 -1.68 19.77
C ARG A 87 5.75 -0.84 21.05
N ASN A 88 4.54 -0.50 21.46
CA ASN A 88 4.27 0.38 22.62
C ASN A 88 3.44 -0.31 23.72
N GLY A 89 3.01 -1.56 23.49
CA GLY A 89 2.18 -2.31 24.43
C GLY A 89 0.72 -1.86 24.50
N GLU A 90 0.31 -0.91 23.68
CA GLU A 90 -1.05 -0.38 23.63
C GLU A 90 -1.99 -1.30 22.85
N SER A 91 -3.28 -1.05 22.97
CA SER A 91 -4.32 -1.73 22.19
C SER A 91 -5.47 -0.80 21.87
N ALA A 92 -6.15 -1.07 20.76
CA ALA A 92 -7.35 -0.34 20.33
C ALA A 92 -8.48 -1.32 19.97
N PRO A 93 -9.75 -0.92 20.03
CA PRO A 93 -10.87 -1.75 19.59
C PRO A 93 -10.71 -2.13 18.12
N TYR A 94 -11.05 -3.37 17.78
CA TYR A 94 -11.17 -3.80 16.39
C TYR A 94 -12.47 -3.27 15.79
N GLU A 95 -12.41 -2.84 14.55
CA GLU A 95 -13.56 -2.43 13.75
C GLU A 95 -13.60 -3.26 12.46
N GLN A 96 -14.80 -3.68 12.06
CA GLN A 96 -14.96 -4.42 10.80
C GLN A 96 -14.51 -3.56 9.60
N GLY A 97 -13.77 -4.16 8.69
CA GLY A 97 -13.21 -3.45 7.54
C GLY A 97 -11.88 -2.75 7.82
N LEU A 98 -11.34 -2.89 9.06
CA LEU A 98 -9.99 -2.44 9.40
C LEU A 98 -8.98 -2.97 8.37
N GLN A 99 -8.09 -2.09 7.93
CA GLN A 99 -6.97 -2.41 7.05
C GLN A 99 -5.64 -2.18 7.77
N ASP A 100 -4.54 -2.61 7.20
CA ASP A 100 -3.20 -2.13 7.55
C ASP A 100 -2.61 -1.27 6.42
N ARG A 101 -1.45 -0.66 6.67
CA ARG A 101 -0.77 0.22 5.71
C ARG A 101 -0.44 -0.44 4.35
N LEU A 102 -0.32 -1.76 4.31
CA LEU A 102 -0.03 -2.47 3.07
C LEU A 102 -1.31 -2.99 2.42
N SER A 103 -2.23 -3.58 3.20
CA SER A 103 -3.49 -4.13 2.68
C SER A 103 -4.44 -3.05 2.15
N MET A 104 -4.44 -1.82 2.72
CA MET A 104 -5.30 -0.73 2.27
C MET A 104 -5.17 -0.42 0.77
N ILE A 105 -3.95 -0.54 0.22
CA ILE A 105 -3.66 -0.28 -1.18
C ILE A 105 -4.44 -1.27 -2.07
N TYR A 106 -4.46 -2.54 -1.68
CA TYR A 106 -5.14 -3.59 -2.44
C TYR A 106 -6.62 -3.67 -2.13
N GLN A 107 -7.04 -3.24 -0.94
CA GLN A 107 -8.45 -3.11 -0.59
C GLN A 107 -9.15 -2.04 -1.43
N LEU A 108 -8.49 -0.91 -1.68
CA LEU A 108 -9.01 0.10 -2.61
C LEU A 108 -9.13 -0.48 -4.03
N SER A 109 -8.14 -1.23 -4.49
CA SER A 109 -8.20 -1.95 -5.77
C SER A 109 -9.41 -2.91 -5.82
N ALA A 110 -9.69 -3.65 -4.74
CA ALA A 110 -10.84 -4.55 -4.66
C ALA A 110 -12.17 -3.76 -4.71
N ARG A 111 -12.29 -2.65 -3.98
CA ARG A 111 -13.48 -1.77 -4.04
C ARG A 111 -13.72 -1.21 -5.43
N LEU A 112 -12.66 -0.80 -6.14
CA LEU A 112 -12.76 -0.28 -7.51
C LEU A 112 -13.21 -1.37 -8.50
N ARG A 113 -12.84 -2.64 -8.30
CA ARG A 113 -13.35 -3.76 -9.10
C ARG A 113 -14.86 -3.96 -8.93
N CYS A 114 -15.37 -3.77 -7.72
CA CYS A 114 -16.80 -3.89 -7.44
C CYS A 114 -17.59 -2.66 -7.92
N ASN A 115 -17.04 -1.46 -7.75
CA ASN A 115 -17.69 -0.20 -8.14
C ASN A 115 -16.64 0.83 -8.59
N GLY A 116 -16.19 0.71 -9.83
CA GLY A 116 -15.21 1.65 -10.43
C GLY A 116 -15.84 2.90 -11.05
N ASN A 117 -17.16 3.10 -10.93
CA ASN A 117 -17.84 4.26 -11.51
C ASN A 117 -17.93 5.41 -10.50
N LEU A 118 -16.76 5.94 -10.11
CA LEU A 118 -16.63 7.05 -9.18
C LEU A 118 -16.52 8.39 -9.94
N ALA A 119 -17.04 9.46 -9.34
CA ALA A 119 -16.86 10.84 -9.77
C ALA A 119 -15.67 11.49 -9.05
N VAL A 120 -15.06 12.50 -9.69
CA VAL A 120 -14.05 13.34 -9.02
C VAL A 120 -14.69 14.00 -7.80
N GLY A 121 -14.02 13.92 -6.65
CA GLY A 121 -14.52 14.35 -5.36
C GLY A 121 -15.12 13.23 -4.50
N ASP A 122 -15.43 12.06 -5.08
CA ASP A 122 -15.86 10.91 -4.29
C ASP A 122 -14.77 10.44 -3.34
N THR A 123 -15.18 9.97 -2.17
CA THR A 123 -14.28 9.55 -1.10
C THR A 123 -14.46 8.08 -0.72
N LEU A 124 -13.35 7.46 -0.33
CA LEU A 124 -13.31 6.11 0.23
C LEU A 124 -12.60 6.18 1.59
N ALA A 125 -13.32 5.96 2.68
CA ALA A 125 -12.76 5.94 4.02
C ALA A 125 -12.34 4.52 4.42
N LEU A 126 -11.19 4.42 5.07
CA LEU A 126 -10.66 3.19 5.66
C LEU A 126 -10.14 3.46 7.07
N ARG A 127 -10.43 2.56 8.00
CA ARG A 127 -9.72 2.50 9.27
C ARG A 127 -8.43 1.70 9.05
N VAL A 128 -7.28 2.25 9.44
CA VAL A 128 -5.97 1.66 9.12
C VAL A 128 -5.13 1.48 10.38
N MET A 129 -4.61 0.28 10.59
CA MET A 129 -3.62 0.00 11.63
C MET A 129 -2.20 0.19 11.10
N SER A 130 -1.39 0.89 11.86
CA SER A 130 0.06 0.91 11.77
C SER A 130 0.67 0.01 12.82
N THR A 131 1.98 0.05 12.99
CA THR A 131 2.68 -0.67 14.07
C THR A 131 2.56 -0.03 15.46
N GLY A 132 1.79 1.04 15.60
CA GLY A 132 1.66 1.75 16.88
C GLY A 132 0.33 2.45 17.13
N ARG A 133 -0.53 2.60 16.14
CA ARG A 133 -1.84 3.27 16.28
C ARG A 133 -2.82 2.87 15.19
N LEU A 134 -4.09 3.22 15.39
CA LEU A 134 -5.10 3.29 14.35
C LEU A 134 -5.23 4.72 13.83
N SER A 135 -5.47 4.87 12.51
CA SER A 135 -5.80 6.15 11.85
C SER A 135 -7.03 5.99 10.96
N ASN A 136 -7.69 7.10 10.64
CA ASN A 136 -8.72 7.15 9.62
C ASN A 136 -8.08 7.70 8.34
N GLU A 137 -8.07 6.90 7.29
CA GLU A 137 -7.54 7.32 6.00
C GLU A 137 -8.71 7.59 5.05
N VAL A 138 -8.86 8.84 4.61
CA VAL A 138 -9.87 9.24 3.65
C VAL A 138 -9.20 9.50 2.31
N PHE A 139 -9.46 8.61 1.35
CA PHE A 139 -8.97 8.72 -0.02
C PHE A 139 -9.99 9.45 -0.88
N THR A 140 -9.62 10.60 -1.40
CA THR A 140 -10.45 11.39 -2.32
C THR A 140 -10.01 11.13 -3.76
N LEU A 141 -10.93 10.82 -4.66
CA LEU A 141 -10.64 10.77 -6.10
C LEU A 141 -10.39 12.20 -6.60
N LEU A 142 -9.13 12.53 -6.87
CA LEU A 142 -8.74 13.85 -7.33
C LEU A 142 -8.99 14.06 -8.81
N LYS A 143 -8.64 13.05 -9.62
CA LYS A 143 -8.76 13.15 -11.07
C LYS A 143 -8.72 11.79 -11.75
N LYS A 144 -9.24 11.80 -12.99
CA LYS A 144 -9.11 10.73 -13.98
C LYS A 144 -8.09 11.19 -15.00
N GLU A 145 -6.99 10.46 -15.15
CA GLU A 145 -5.93 10.84 -16.07
C GLU A 145 -5.24 9.63 -16.69
N ASP A 146 -4.63 9.84 -17.83
CA ASP A 146 -3.76 8.84 -18.43
C ASP A 146 -2.34 8.99 -17.90
N VAL A 147 -1.71 7.87 -17.56
CA VAL A 147 -0.33 7.80 -17.11
C VAL A 147 0.47 6.94 -18.06
N ASN A 148 1.59 7.47 -18.54
CA ASN A 148 2.54 6.71 -19.34
C ASN A 148 3.54 6.01 -18.43
N LEU A 149 3.65 4.69 -18.55
CA LEU A 149 4.58 3.87 -17.81
C LEU A 149 5.43 3.00 -18.72
N ASN A 150 6.70 2.83 -18.37
CA ASN A 150 7.60 1.93 -19.07
C ASN A 150 7.61 0.56 -18.38
N PHE A 151 7.10 -0.47 -19.08
CA PHE A 151 7.06 -1.86 -18.62
C PHE A 151 8.25 -2.70 -19.07
N GLY A 152 9.35 -2.09 -19.45
CA GLY A 152 10.55 -2.79 -19.96
C GLY A 152 10.45 -3.32 -21.40
N GLN A 153 9.24 -3.40 -21.94
CA GLN A 153 8.96 -3.78 -23.34
C GLN A 153 8.45 -2.60 -24.18
N GLY A 154 8.47 -1.39 -23.58
CA GLY A 154 7.98 -0.16 -24.19
C GLY A 154 7.05 0.63 -23.27
N GLU A 155 6.74 1.85 -23.70
CA GLU A 155 5.84 2.73 -23.01
C GLU A 155 4.38 2.30 -23.21
N ARG A 156 3.60 2.31 -22.13
CA ARG A 156 2.16 2.04 -22.16
C ARG A 156 1.42 3.20 -21.56
N ARG A 157 0.42 3.69 -22.25
CA ARG A 157 -0.56 4.67 -21.76
C ARG A 157 -1.68 3.92 -21.06
N LEU A 158 -1.93 4.23 -19.80
CA LEU A 158 -2.93 3.58 -18.94
C LEU A 158 -3.95 4.59 -18.45
N ASN A 159 -5.23 4.26 -18.56
CA ASN A 159 -6.31 5.07 -17.98
C ASN A 159 -6.36 4.84 -16.48
N THR A 160 -6.20 5.89 -15.68
CA THR A 160 -6.08 5.80 -14.23
C THR A 160 -7.04 6.69 -13.45
N LEU A 161 -7.36 6.24 -12.23
CA LEU A 161 -7.96 7.05 -11.18
C LEU A 161 -6.88 7.40 -10.15
N GLN A 162 -6.68 8.69 -9.89
CA GLN A 162 -5.76 9.17 -8.85
C GLN A 162 -6.52 9.49 -7.58
N PHE A 163 -6.18 8.79 -6.51
CA PHE A 163 -6.65 9.06 -5.15
C PHE A 163 -5.57 9.74 -4.32
N GLU A 164 -6.00 10.56 -3.37
CA GLU A 164 -5.11 11.22 -2.39
C GLU A 164 -5.70 11.12 -0.99
N THR A 165 -4.85 10.86 0.01
CA THR A 165 -5.24 10.96 1.41
C THR A 165 -5.18 12.41 1.86
N LYS A 166 -6.10 12.79 2.77
CA LYS A 166 -6.03 14.05 3.50
C LYS A 166 -5.34 13.80 4.85
N PRO A 167 -4.29 14.54 5.21
CA PRO A 167 -3.69 14.45 6.54
C PRO A 167 -4.72 14.69 7.63
N GLU A 168 -4.72 13.85 8.68
CA GLU A 168 -5.54 14.08 9.89
C GLU A 168 -4.84 15.05 10.85
N GLU A 169 -3.50 14.93 10.96
CA GLU A 169 -2.68 15.72 11.87
C GLU A 169 -1.54 16.43 11.13
N PRO A 170 -1.06 17.57 11.67
CA PRO A 170 0.16 18.19 11.16
C PRO A 170 1.34 17.20 11.22
N GLY A 171 1.99 16.96 10.10
CA GLY A 171 3.10 16.01 10.00
C GLY A 171 2.74 14.65 9.43
N ASP A 172 1.46 14.34 9.22
CA ASP A 172 1.05 13.15 8.51
C ASP A 172 1.46 13.22 7.02
N GLU A 173 1.79 12.07 6.48
CA GLU A 173 2.14 11.91 5.07
C GLU A 173 0.91 12.00 4.18
N ILE A 174 1.06 12.63 3.00
CA ILE A 174 0.06 12.57 1.93
C ILE A 174 0.40 11.38 1.04
N VAL A 175 -0.54 10.46 0.90
CA VAL A 175 -0.40 9.30 0.01
C VAL A 175 -1.25 9.51 -1.22
N ARG A 176 -0.63 9.41 -2.42
CA ARG A 176 -1.32 9.41 -3.71
C ARG A 176 -1.17 8.07 -4.38
N ILE A 177 -2.26 7.53 -4.89
CA ILE A 177 -2.25 6.22 -5.56
C ILE A 177 -3.01 6.33 -6.87
N TRP A 178 -2.41 5.83 -7.95
CA TRP A 178 -3.02 5.71 -9.27
C TRP A 178 -3.38 4.26 -9.54
N TYR A 179 -4.67 4.01 -9.79
CA TYR A 179 -5.20 2.70 -10.13
C TYR A 179 -5.54 2.63 -11.60
N ALA A 180 -4.95 1.69 -12.33
CA ALA A 180 -5.17 1.53 -13.76
C ALA A 180 -6.37 0.60 -14.05
N LYS A 181 -7.39 1.13 -14.72
CA LYS A 181 -8.56 0.37 -15.16
C LYS A 181 -8.15 -0.76 -16.10
N ASP A 182 -7.25 -0.49 -17.03
CA ASP A 182 -6.77 -1.44 -18.05
C ASP A 182 -5.95 -2.61 -17.46
N LEU A 183 -5.54 -2.50 -16.21
CA LEU A 183 -4.83 -3.54 -15.45
C LEU A 183 -5.67 -4.05 -14.28
N ASN A 184 -6.99 -4.12 -14.44
CA ASN A 184 -7.91 -4.61 -13.42
C ASN A 184 -7.73 -3.88 -12.08
N TRP A 185 -7.63 -2.54 -12.15
CA TRP A 185 -7.48 -1.66 -11.00
C TRP A 185 -6.20 -1.92 -10.16
N GLN A 186 -5.14 -2.41 -10.78
CA GLN A 186 -3.85 -2.51 -10.08
C GLN A 186 -3.31 -1.11 -9.77
N PRO A 187 -2.68 -0.92 -8.59
CA PRO A 187 -1.93 0.29 -8.31
C PRO A 187 -0.70 0.34 -9.22
N VAL A 188 -0.59 1.39 -10.01
CA VAL A 188 0.49 1.54 -11.00
C VAL A 188 1.47 2.64 -10.64
N LYS A 189 1.07 3.55 -9.76
CA LYS A 189 1.93 4.58 -9.22
C LYS A 189 1.48 4.89 -7.80
N ILE A 190 2.45 5.01 -6.88
CA ILE A 190 2.25 5.41 -5.50
C ILE A 190 3.23 6.54 -5.22
N GLN A 191 2.76 7.63 -4.64
CA GLN A 191 3.57 8.73 -4.19
C GLN A 191 3.28 8.99 -2.71
N ILE A 192 4.32 9.07 -1.91
CA ILE A 192 4.24 9.42 -0.50
C ILE A 192 4.99 10.73 -0.35
N GLN A 193 4.31 11.75 0.17
CA GLN A 193 4.86 13.08 0.41
C GLN A 193 4.85 13.36 1.91
N ASP A 194 6.00 13.70 2.47
CA ASP A 194 6.11 14.08 3.87
C ASP A 194 5.64 15.54 4.12
N ALA A 195 5.59 15.93 5.39
CA ALA A 195 5.19 17.28 5.79
C ALA A 195 6.12 18.39 5.28
N GLU A 196 7.38 18.07 4.93
CA GLU A 196 8.34 19.00 4.36
C GLU A 196 8.19 19.14 2.83
N GLY A 197 7.24 18.38 2.23
CA GLY A 197 6.98 18.39 0.79
C GLY A 197 7.91 17.48 -0.02
N LYS A 198 8.80 16.72 0.61
CA LYS A 198 9.61 15.71 -0.07
C LYS A 198 8.75 14.54 -0.48
N ALA A 199 8.82 14.14 -1.73
CA ALA A 199 8.00 13.06 -2.27
C ALA A 199 8.85 11.88 -2.74
N LEU A 200 8.45 10.68 -2.30
CA LEU A 200 8.93 9.42 -2.84
C LEU A 200 7.88 8.88 -3.80
N THR A 201 8.27 8.60 -5.04
CA THR A 201 7.37 8.04 -6.04
C THR A 201 7.83 6.63 -6.42
N GLN A 202 6.89 5.69 -6.42
CA GLN A 202 7.04 4.32 -6.91
C GLN A 202 6.16 4.16 -8.15
N THR A 203 6.70 3.57 -9.21
CA THR A 203 5.95 3.25 -10.44
C THR A 203 6.04 1.76 -10.73
N LEU A 204 4.96 1.19 -11.24
CA LEU A 204 4.94 -0.21 -11.67
C LEU A 204 5.83 -0.38 -12.91
N ILE A 205 6.83 -1.24 -12.82
CA ILE A 205 7.77 -1.56 -13.91
C ILE A 205 7.52 -2.94 -14.53
N GLY A 206 6.67 -3.75 -13.91
CA GLY A 206 6.31 -5.06 -14.42
C GLY A 206 5.43 -5.84 -13.45
N MET A 207 4.73 -6.83 -13.97
CA MET A 207 3.94 -7.78 -13.20
C MET A 207 4.50 -9.18 -13.43
N GLY A 208 4.72 -9.92 -12.33
CA GLY A 208 5.10 -11.32 -12.38
C GLY A 208 3.93 -12.19 -12.87
N LYS A 209 4.25 -13.34 -13.44
CA LYS A 209 3.23 -14.36 -13.69
C LYS A 209 2.68 -14.86 -12.35
N PRO A 210 1.37 -15.17 -12.25
CA PRO A 210 0.84 -15.88 -11.09
C PRO A 210 1.66 -17.15 -10.88
N GLN A 211 2.14 -17.36 -9.66
CA GLN A 211 2.75 -18.64 -9.30
C GLN A 211 1.62 -19.60 -8.93
N PRO A 212 1.66 -20.84 -9.43
CA PRO A 212 0.67 -21.86 -9.13
C PRO A 212 0.60 -22.18 -7.64
#